data_b7abfb9f3dd5d9cdebf90cdc40cce1a0
#
_entry.id   b7abfb9f3dd5d9cdebf90cdc40cce1a0
#
_cell.length_a   1.000
_cell.length_b   1.000
_cell.length_c   1.000
_cell.angle_alpha   90.00
_cell.angle_beta   90.00
_cell.angle_gamma   90.00
#
_symmetry.space_group_name_H-M   'P 1'
#
loop_
_entity.id
_entity.type
_entity.pdbx_description
1 polymer ?
#
loop_
_entity_poly.entity_id
_entity_poly.type
_entity_poly.pdbx_seq_one_letter_code
_entity_poly.pdbx_strand_id
1 'polypeptide(L)'
;SGLVGSEMCIRDSDMLSTTIMATTAKVIFVPSMNTNMYENPIVQENIKKLRKLGYIFVEPESGHLACNASGKGRFPSLEKIIFRIERILSGRQLLKGKRVVISAGGTKENIDPVRYIGNRSSGRMGYAIARAAAIEAADVVLVSCTEALPAPEDVRMIYVRDARELDLSLIHI
;
A
#
# COMPACT_ATOMS: atom_id res chain seq x y z
N SER A 1 -13.19 36.73 25.23
CA SER A 1 -13.83 37.20 23.97
C SER A 1 -13.04 36.86 22.70
N GLY A 2 -11.85 36.30 22.80
CA GLY A 2 -11.03 35.94 21.63
C GLY A 2 -11.28 34.53 21.08
N LEU A 3 -11.73 33.60 21.93
CA LEU A 3 -11.90 32.18 21.55
C LEU A 3 -13.10 31.94 20.63
N VAL A 4 -14.20 32.66 20.84
CA VAL A 4 -15.42 32.49 20.02
C VAL A 4 -15.21 32.90 18.56
N GLY A 5 -14.34 33.88 18.32
CA GLY A 5 -14.00 34.31 16.96
C GLY A 5 -13.15 33.30 16.19
N SER A 6 -12.22 32.61 16.87
CA SER A 6 -11.37 31.61 16.24
C SER A 6 -12.16 30.34 15.86
N GLU A 7 -13.03 29.82 16.71
CA GLU A 7 -13.90 28.68 16.41
C GLU A 7 -14.81 28.93 15.20
N MET A 8 -15.33 30.12 15.07
CA MET A 8 -16.18 30.51 13.95
C MET A 8 -15.42 30.62 12.63
N CYS A 9 -14.16 31.03 12.67
CA CYS A 9 -13.32 31.21 11.48
C CYS A 9 -12.63 29.93 11.01
N ILE A 10 -12.15 29.11 11.93
CA ILE A 10 -11.30 27.93 11.59
C ILE A 10 -11.95 26.58 11.93
N ARG A 11 -13.08 26.57 12.63
CA ARG A 11 -13.77 25.34 13.07
C ARG A 11 -12.91 24.41 13.92
N ASP A 12 -12.12 24.98 14.81
CA ASP A 12 -11.24 24.30 15.76
C ASP A 12 -11.97 23.90 17.03
N SER A 13 -12.94 23.01 16.92
CA SER A 13 -13.78 22.58 18.05
C SER A 13 -13.04 21.73 19.08
N ASP A 14 -11.86 21.22 18.76
CA ASP A 14 -11.03 20.41 19.63
C ASP A 14 -9.53 20.59 19.34
N MET A 15 -8.67 20.09 20.25
CA MET A 15 -7.21 20.19 20.14
C MET A 15 -6.68 19.51 18.86
N LEU A 16 -7.29 18.41 18.42
CA LEU A 16 -6.86 17.68 17.22
C LEU A 16 -7.12 18.53 15.97
N SER A 17 -8.32 19.07 15.84
CA SER A 17 -8.70 19.93 14.71
C SER A 17 -7.82 21.17 14.65
N THR A 18 -7.58 21.81 15.81
CA THR A 18 -6.68 22.98 15.92
C THR A 18 -5.25 22.65 15.49
N THR A 19 -4.72 21.50 15.94
CA THR A 19 -3.37 21.05 15.56
C THR A 19 -3.27 20.79 14.06
N ILE A 20 -4.27 20.13 13.47
CA ILE A 20 -4.31 19.87 12.03
C ILE A 20 -4.36 21.17 11.22
N MET A 21 -5.11 22.16 11.69
CA MET A 21 -5.23 23.45 11.01
C MET A 21 -3.97 24.32 11.14
N ALA A 22 -3.24 24.18 12.24
CA ALA A 22 -2.05 24.98 12.51
C ALA A 22 -0.75 24.37 11.94
N THR A 23 -0.74 23.07 11.59
CA THR A 23 0.48 22.41 11.13
C THR A 23 0.81 22.73 9.68
N THR A 24 2.09 22.87 9.39
CA THR A 24 2.64 22.90 8.03
C THR A 24 3.12 21.54 7.54
N ALA A 25 3.08 20.53 8.42
CA ALA A 25 3.48 19.16 8.08
C ALA A 25 2.43 18.48 7.19
N LYS A 26 2.86 17.46 6.46
CA LYS A 26 1.93 16.61 5.69
C LYS A 26 1.06 15.80 6.65
N VAL A 27 -0.25 15.92 6.52
CA VAL A 27 -1.22 15.19 7.35
C VAL A 27 -1.70 13.97 6.60
N ILE A 28 -1.63 12.82 7.28
CA ILE A 28 -2.05 11.53 6.77
C ILE A 28 -3.21 11.02 7.63
N PHE A 29 -4.35 10.79 7.02
CA PHE A 29 -5.50 10.19 7.67
C PHE A 29 -5.53 8.67 7.41
N VAL A 30 -5.74 7.90 8.47
CA VAL A 30 -5.91 6.46 8.43
C VAL A 30 -7.28 6.13 8.99
N PRO A 31 -8.36 6.26 8.21
CA PRO A 31 -9.71 6.05 8.70
C PRO A 31 -9.96 4.56 9.01
N SER A 32 -10.57 4.31 10.16
CA SER A 32 -11.08 3.00 10.55
C SER A 32 -12.44 3.17 11.20
N MET A 33 -13.45 2.54 10.64
CA MET A 33 -14.83 2.68 11.10
C MET A 33 -15.71 1.53 10.57
N ASN A 34 -16.92 1.44 11.06
CA ASN A 34 -17.91 0.50 10.51
C ASN A 34 -18.11 0.74 9.01
N THR A 35 -18.37 -0.32 8.24
CA THR A 35 -18.55 -0.27 6.78
C THR A 35 -19.63 0.72 6.37
N ASN A 36 -20.79 0.68 7.04
CA ASN A 36 -21.89 1.60 6.72
C ASN A 36 -21.53 3.06 6.98
N MET A 37 -20.70 3.33 8.00
CA MET A 37 -20.18 4.67 8.26
C MET A 37 -19.20 5.10 7.16
N TYR A 38 -18.29 4.20 6.77
CA TYR A 38 -17.30 4.49 5.73
C TYR A 38 -17.97 4.74 4.37
N GLU A 39 -18.98 3.93 4.01
CA GLU A 39 -19.70 4.04 2.75
C GLU A 39 -20.77 5.14 2.75
N ASN A 40 -21.02 5.77 3.90
CA ASN A 40 -21.98 6.87 3.97
C ASN A 40 -21.60 7.99 2.99
N PRO A 41 -22.54 8.46 2.14
CA PRO A 41 -22.25 9.49 1.14
C PRO A 41 -21.64 10.77 1.72
N ILE A 42 -22.08 11.20 2.91
CA ILE A 42 -21.52 12.37 3.59
C ILE A 42 -20.07 12.18 3.95
N VAL A 43 -19.70 11.00 4.48
CA VAL A 43 -18.31 10.67 4.83
C VAL A 43 -17.44 10.62 3.58
N GLN A 44 -17.92 9.99 2.51
CA GLN A 44 -17.20 9.91 1.24
C GLN A 44 -17.02 11.30 0.60
N GLU A 45 -17.99 12.17 0.69
CA GLU A 45 -17.88 13.55 0.21
C GLU A 45 -16.85 14.34 1.02
N ASN A 46 -16.85 14.22 2.36
CA ASN A 46 -15.87 14.85 3.23
C ASN A 46 -14.44 14.36 2.93
N ILE A 47 -14.24 13.05 2.73
CA ILE A 47 -12.95 12.48 2.31
C ILE A 47 -12.51 13.08 0.97
N LYS A 48 -13.39 13.16 -0.02
CA LYS A 48 -13.09 13.76 -1.33
C LYS A 48 -12.70 15.24 -1.19
N LYS A 49 -13.41 15.99 -0.35
CA LYS A 49 -13.13 17.40 -0.08
C LYS A 49 -11.76 17.57 0.56
N LEU A 50 -11.42 16.79 1.58
CA LEU A 50 -10.13 16.85 2.26
C LEU A 50 -8.98 16.44 1.32
N ARG A 51 -9.17 15.44 0.47
CA ARG A 51 -8.18 15.07 -0.57
C ARG A 51 -7.90 16.24 -1.54
N LYS A 52 -8.93 16.97 -1.95
CA LYS A 52 -8.76 18.15 -2.82
C LYS A 52 -7.96 19.27 -2.12
N LEU A 53 -8.01 19.36 -0.79
CA LEU A 53 -7.24 20.29 0.03
C LEU A 53 -5.80 19.81 0.29
N GLY A 54 -5.38 18.65 -0.25
CA GLY A 54 -4.02 18.14 -0.12
C GLY A 54 -3.80 17.16 1.02
N TYR A 55 -4.82 16.80 1.78
CA TYR A 55 -4.72 15.78 2.82
C TYR A 55 -4.59 14.38 2.22
N ILE A 56 -3.77 13.54 2.83
CA ILE A 56 -3.47 12.20 2.34
C ILE A 56 -4.29 11.18 3.13
N PHE A 57 -4.83 10.20 2.43
CA PHE A 57 -5.63 9.13 3.02
C PHE A 57 -5.02 7.76 2.70
N VAL A 58 -4.84 6.93 3.73
CA VAL A 58 -4.59 5.51 3.59
C VAL A 58 -5.93 4.79 3.62
N GLU A 59 -6.27 4.08 2.53
CA GLU A 59 -7.55 3.38 2.43
C GLU A 59 -7.65 2.26 3.47
N PRO A 60 -8.82 2.13 4.14
CA PRO A 60 -9.07 1.02 5.03
C PRO A 60 -9.09 -0.31 4.27
N GLU A 61 -8.77 -1.38 4.98
CA GLU A 61 -8.85 -2.74 4.44
C GLU A 61 -10.23 -3.34 4.58
N SER A 62 -10.49 -4.36 3.77
CA SER A 62 -11.67 -5.20 3.89
C SER A 62 -11.37 -6.38 4.81
N GLY A 63 -12.30 -6.72 5.68
CA GLY A 63 -12.14 -7.83 6.61
C GLY A 63 -13.16 -7.84 7.72
N HIS A 64 -12.95 -8.71 8.70
CA HIS A 64 -13.75 -8.75 9.93
C HIS A 64 -13.53 -7.49 10.76
N LEU A 65 -14.62 -6.81 11.09
CA LEU A 65 -14.65 -5.65 11.96
C LEU A 65 -14.99 -6.06 13.41
N ALA A 66 -14.66 -5.22 14.36
CA ALA A 66 -14.96 -5.46 15.78
C ALA A 66 -16.46 -5.63 16.08
N CYS A 67 -17.34 -5.20 15.18
CA CYS A 67 -18.80 -5.34 15.27
C CYS A 67 -19.35 -6.61 14.59
N ASN A 68 -18.51 -7.63 14.38
CA ASN A 68 -18.86 -8.89 13.67
C ASN A 68 -19.40 -8.73 12.24
N ALA A 69 -19.26 -7.56 11.63
CA ALA A 69 -19.54 -7.34 10.22
C ALA A 69 -18.27 -7.55 9.39
N SER A 70 -18.43 -8.03 8.16
CA SER A 70 -17.36 -8.10 7.18
C SER A 70 -17.54 -7.05 6.12
N GLY A 71 -16.51 -6.24 5.86
CA GLY A 71 -16.60 -5.18 4.85
C GLY A 71 -15.40 -4.24 4.89
N LYS A 72 -15.48 -3.17 4.10
CA LYS A 72 -14.45 -2.13 4.04
C LYS A 72 -14.57 -1.21 5.26
N GLY A 73 -13.47 -1.01 5.99
CA GLY A 73 -13.47 -0.16 7.19
C GLY A 73 -12.48 -0.59 8.26
N ARG A 74 -11.81 -1.74 8.04
CA ARG A 74 -10.77 -2.25 8.95
C ARG A 74 -9.53 -1.36 8.89
N PHE A 75 -8.89 -1.18 10.05
CA PHE A 75 -7.59 -0.50 10.14
C PHE A 75 -6.57 -1.22 9.25
N PRO A 76 -5.84 -0.51 8.37
CA PRO A 76 -4.84 -1.11 7.49
C PRO A 76 -3.69 -1.73 8.27
N SER A 77 -2.97 -2.67 7.63
CA SER A 77 -1.75 -3.24 8.20
C SER A 77 -0.70 -2.15 8.47
N LEU A 78 0.15 -2.36 9.48
CA LEU A 78 1.23 -1.42 9.80
C LEU A 78 2.20 -1.28 8.63
N GLU A 79 2.46 -2.37 7.92
CA GLU A 79 3.32 -2.40 6.72
C GLU A 79 2.82 -1.44 5.66
N LYS A 80 1.51 -1.43 5.40
CA LYS A 80 0.87 -0.54 4.43
C LYS A 80 0.97 0.94 4.85
N ILE A 81 0.76 1.21 6.14
CA ILE A 81 0.88 2.57 6.67
C ILE A 81 2.32 3.05 6.55
N ILE A 82 3.30 2.24 6.96
CA ILE A 82 4.73 2.55 6.88
C ILE A 82 5.14 2.77 5.43
N PHE A 83 4.74 1.89 4.53
CA PHE A 83 5.01 2.04 3.09
C PHE A 83 4.51 3.38 2.55
N ARG A 84 3.28 3.78 2.93
CA ARG A 84 2.71 5.07 2.52
C ARG A 84 3.48 6.26 3.09
N ILE A 85 3.90 6.18 4.34
CA ILE A 85 4.72 7.22 4.99
C ILE A 85 6.07 7.34 4.27
N GLU A 86 6.77 6.25 4.05
CA GLU A 86 8.06 6.24 3.34
C GLU A 86 7.94 6.85 1.94
N ARG A 87 6.91 6.47 1.18
CA ARG A 87 6.65 7.04 -0.15
C ARG A 87 6.38 8.53 -0.13
N ILE A 88 5.72 9.04 0.91
CA ILE A 88 5.44 10.47 1.08
C ILE A 88 6.70 11.24 1.49
N LEU A 89 7.51 10.65 2.39
CA LEU A 89 8.73 11.26 2.90
C LEU A 89 9.86 11.24 1.88
N SER A 90 9.99 10.18 1.08
CA SER A 90 11.00 10.12 0.02
C SER A 90 10.87 11.31 -0.93
N GLY A 91 9.65 11.80 -1.15
CA GLY A 91 9.37 12.93 -2.03
C GLY A 91 9.83 12.70 -3.47
N ARG A 92 10.57 11.61 -3.69
CA ARG A 92 11.12 11.20 -4.96
C ARG A 92 10.09 10.38 -5.71
N GLN A 93 9.99 10.58 -6.99
CA GLN A 93 9.16 9.79 -7.89
C GLN A 93 9.97 9.48 -9.15
N LEU A 94 11.22 9.03 -8.93
CA LEU A 94 12.22 8.86 -10.00
C LEU A 94 11.75 7.85 -11.05
N LEU A 95 10.92 6.89 -10.66
CA LEU A 95 10.42 5.84 -11.53
C LEU A 95 8.94 6.02 -11.92
N LYS A 96 8.37 7.20 -11.68
CA LYS A 96 6.99 7.49 -12.04
C LYS A 96 6.74 7.29 -13.55
N GLY A 97 5.72 6.50 -13.87
CA GLY A 97 5.37 6.15 -15.24
C GLY A 97 6.30 5.14 -15.90
N LYS A 98 7.27 4.60 -15.15
CA LYS A 98 8.10 3.46 -15.60
C LYS A 98 7.52 2.16 -15.09
N ARG A 99 7.51 1.14 -15.95
CA ARG A 99 7.25 -0.24 -15.55
C ARG A 99 8.57 -0.92 -15.22
N VAL A 100 8.62 -1.59 -14.08
CA VAL A 100 9.79 -2.33 -13.60
C VAL A 100 9.38 -3.78 -13.38
N VAL A 101 10.02 -4.68 -14.09
CA VAL A 101 9.83 -6.13 -13.94
C VAL A 101 11.02 -6.69 -13.19
N ILE A 102 10.75 -7.48 -12.14
CA ILE A 102 11.77 -8.05 -11.26
C ILE A 102 11.51 -9.53 -11.14
N SER A 103 12.56 -10.35 -11.21
CA SER A 103 12.49 -11.76 -10.89
C SER A 103 13.04 -12.02 -9.48
N ALA A 104 12.45 -12.95 -8.73
CA ALA A 104 12.87 -13.30 -7.39
C ALA A 104 12.74 -14.80 -7.09
N GLY A 105 13.70 -15.31 -6.35
CA GLY A 105 13.75 -16.74 -6.02
C GLY A 105 14.53 -17.56 -7.02
N GLY A 106 14.60 -18.86 -6.79
CA GLY A 106 15.19 -19.85 -7.69
C GLY A 106 14.12 -20.72 -8.30
N THR A 107 14.21 -20.98 -9.60
CA THR A 107 13.35 -21.95 -10.28
C THR A 107 13.58 -23.38 -9.78
N LYS A 108 12.59 -24.22 -9.93
CA LYS A 108 12.64 -25.66 -9.59
C LYS A 108 12.40 -26.46 -10.85
N GLU A 109 13.46 -27.10 -11.33
CA GLU A 109 13.42 -27.92 -12.55
C GLU A 109 13.16 -29.39 -12.16
N ASN A 110 11.99 -29.90 -12.48
CA ASN A 110 11.60 -31.25 -12.09
C ASN A 110 12.42 -32.30 -12.85
N ILE A 111 13.00 -33.24 -12.10
CA ILE A 111 13.63 -34.48 -12.64
C ILE A 111 12.57 -35.54 -12.80
N ASP A 112 11.72 -35.69 -11.80
CA ASP A 112 10.59 -36.62 -11.73
C ASP A 112 9.47 -36.00 -10.85
N PRO A 113 8.33 -36.65 -10.64
CA PRO A 113 7.25 -36.08 -9.82
C PRO A 113 7.62 -35.77 -8.37
N VAL A 114 8.76 -36.24 -7.86
CA VAL A 114 9.17 -36.09 -6.46
C VAL A 114 10.41 -35.23 -6.32
N ARG A 115 11.35 -35.29 -7.28
CA ARG A 115 12.66 -34.64 -7.18
C ARG A 115 12.79 -33.47 -8.17
N TYR A 116 13.46 -32.43 -7.75
CA TYR A 116 13.79 -31.27 -8.60
C TYR A 116 15.21 -30.77 -8.34
N ILE A 117 15.77 -30.08 -9.32
CA ILE A 117 17.01 -29.28 -9.20
C ILE A 117 16.60 -27.82 -9.03
N GLY A 118 17.24 -27.10 -8.11
CA GLY A 118 16.96 -25.70 -7.89
C GLY A 118 18.05 -25.02 -7.08
N ASN A 119 18.02 -23.70 -7.06
CA ASN A 119 18.96 -22.88 -6.31
C ASN A 119 18.42 -22.56 -4.91
N ARG A 120 19.32 -22.42 -3.93
CA ARG A 120 18.98 -21.98 -2.56
C ARG A 120 18.74 -20.47 -2.49
N SER A 121 17.94 -19.93 -3.38
CA SER A 121 17.61 -18.50 -3.39
C SER A 121 16.36 -18.25 -2.55
N SER A 122 16.46 -17.38 -1.55
CA SER A 122 15.32 -16.98 -0.72
C SER A 122 14.41 -15.95 -1.37
N GLY A 123 14.83 -15.32 -2.46
CA GLY A 123 14.07 -14.25 -3.13
C GLY A 123 14.12 -12.87 -2.43
N ARG A 124 14.66 -12.77 -1.22
CA ARG A 124 14.64 -11.53 -0.40
C ARG A 124 15.15 -10.30 -1.13
N MET A 125 16.21 -10.43 -1.93
CA MET A 125 16.76 -9.30 -2.67
C MET A 125 15.78 -8.76 -3.71
N GLY A 126 15.14 -9.65 -4.50
CA GLY A 126 14.14 -9.25 -5.49
C GLY A 126 12.92 -8.57 -4.84
N TYR A 127 12.45 -9.09 -3.71
CA TYR A 127 11.36 -8.47 -2.95
C TYR A 127 11.74 -7.08 -2.41
N ALA A 128 12.98 -6.91 -1.91
CA ALA A 128 13.47 -5.62 -1.44
C ALA A 128 13.59 -4.59 -2.58
N ILE A 129 14.07 -5.01 -3.75
CA ILE A 129 14.15 -4.17 -4.95
C ILE A 129 12.74 -3.77 -5.41
N ALA A 130 11.79 -4.72 -5.43
CA ALA A 130 10.41 -4.46 -5.81
C ALA A 130 9.76 -3.42 -4.88
N ARG A 131 9.95 -3.56 -3.56
CA ARG A 131 9.48 -2.59 -2.57
C ARG A 131 10.10 -1.21 -2.79
N ALA A 132 11.42 -1.13 -3.01
CA ALA A 132 12.11 0.14 -3.27
C ALA A 132 11.63 0.81 -4.55
N ALA A 133 11.42 0.05 -5.64
CA ALA A 133 10.89 0.58 -6.89
C ALA A 133 9.45 1.09 -6.74
N ALA A 134 8.61 0.41 -5.95
CA ALA A 134 7.25 0.86 -5.64
C ALA A 134 7.22 2.15 -4.82
N ILE A 135 8.15 2.34 -3.88
CA ILE A 135 8.32 3.60 -3.13
C ILE A 135 8.65 4.76 -4.10
N GLU A 136 9.46 4.51 -5.13
CA GLU A 136 9.80 5.48 -6.17
C GLU A 136 8.72 5.64 -7.26
N ALA A 137 7.51 5.16 -7.00
CA ALA A 137 6.33 5.28 -7.83
C ALA A 137 6.38 4.55 -9.20
N ALA A 138 7.16 3.47 -9.30
CA ALA A 138 7.11 2.56 -10.45
C ALA A 138 5.81 1.74 -10.49
N ASP A 139 5.40 1.33 -11.70
CA ASP A 139 4.47 0.22 -11.93
C ASP A 139 5.28 -1.09 -11.85
N VAL A 140 5.21 -1.78 -10.69
CA VAL A 140 6.10 -2.92 -10.41
C VAL A 140 5.39 -4.24 -10.62
N VAL A 141 6.04 -5.12 -11.38
CA VAL A 141 5.66 -6.53 -11.53
C VAL A 141 6.79 -7.39 -10.96
N LEU A 142 6.48 -8.20 -9.95
CA LEU A 142 7.41 -9.14 -9.34
C LEU A 142 7.04 -10.57 -9.73
N VAL A 143 7.90 -11.20 -10.54
CA VAL A 143 7.78 -12.61 -10.91
C VAL A 143 8.57 -13.44 -9.90
N SER A 144 7.86 -14.19 -9.04
CA SER A 144 8.46 -14.87 -7.90
C SER A 144 8.38 -16.39 -8.02
N CYS A 145 9.52 -17.04 -7.80
CA CYS A 145 9.61 -18.51 -7.66
C CYS A 145 9.45 -18.95 -6.18
N THR A 146 9.07 -18.06 -5.27
CA THR A 146 8.85 -18.37 -3.86
C THR A 146 7.58 -17.70 -3.34
N GLU A 147 6.84 -18.42 -2.51
CA GLU A 147 5.66 -17.94 -1.79
C GLU A 147 5.96 -17.69 -0.30
N ALA A 148 7.22 -17.90 0.13
CA ALA A 148 7.61 -17.81 1.53
C ALA A 148 7.70 -16.38 2.08
N LEU A 149 7.64 -15.38 1.20
CA LEU A 149 7.74 -13.97 1.58
C LEU A 149 6.38 -13.27 1.36
N PRO A 150 5.99 -12.36 2.25
CA PRO A 150 4.78 -11.56 2.05
C PRO A 150 4.93 -10.66 0.82
N ALA A 151 3.85 -10.52 0.05
CA ALA A 151 3.83 -9.66 -1.11
C ALA A 151 4.07 -8.19 -0.68
N PRO A 152 4.98 -7.46 -1.33
CA PRO A 152 5.17 -6.05 -1.05
C PRO A 152 3.94 -5.23 -1.49
N GLU A 153 3.69 -4.12 -0.79
CA GLU A 153 2.60 -3.21 -1.12
C GLU A 153 2.80 -2.54 -2.50
N ASP A 154 1.70 -2.29 -3.19
CA ASP A 154 1.66 -1.68 -4.53
C ASP A 154 2.51 -2.44 -5.59
N VAL A 155 2.72 -3.76 -5.42
CA VAL A 155 3.44 -4.63 -6.35
C VAL A 155 2.52 -5.71 -6.90
N ARG A 156 2.46 -5.84 -8.22
CA ARG A 156 1.75 -6.93 -8.88
C ARG A 156 2.60 -8.20 -8.83
N MET A 157 2.08 -9.25 -8.16
CA MET A 157 2.75 -10.54 -8.01
C MET A 157 2.36 -11.51 -9.13
N ILE A 158 3.33 -12.22 -9.65
CA ILE A 158 3.16 -13.38 -10.53
C ILE A 158 4.00 -14.51 -9.96
N TYR A 159 3.37 -15.63 -9.59
CA TYR A 159 4.09 -16.79 -9.08
C TYR A 159 4.36 -17.78 -10.19
N VAL A 160 5.59 -18.26 -10.24
CA VAL A 160 6.09 -19.23 -11.23
C VAL A 160 6.93 -20.31 -10.52
N ARG A 161 7.06 -21.49 -11.10
CA ARG A 161 7.77 -22.62 -10.48
C ARG A 161 9.08 -22.96 -11.18
N ASP A 162 9.05 -22.96 -12.49
CA ASP A 162 10.17 -23.38 -13.33
C ASP A 162 10.60 -22.27 -14.32
N ALA A 163 11.69 -22.50 -15.03
CA ALA A 163 12.25 -21.55 -15.99
C ALA A 163 11.31 -21.29 -17.17
N ARG A 164 10.52 -22.29 -17.58
CA ARG A 164 9.58 -22.17 -18.70
C ARG A 164 8.41 -21.23 -18.33
N GLU A 165 7.84 -21.42 -17.13
CA GLU A 165 6.80 -20.52 -16.62
C GLU A 165 7.33 -19.10 -16.45
N LEU A 166 8.59 -18.95 -15.99
CA LEU A 166 9.25 -17.66 -15.86
C LEU A 166 9.38 -16.96 -17.22
N ASP A 167 9.88 -17.67 -18.23
CA ASP A 167 10.05 -17.13 -19.58
C ASP A 167 8.71 -16.70 -20.19
N LEU A 168 7.70 -17.58 -20.14
CA LEU A 168 6.35 -17.25 -20.61
C LEU A 168 5.75 -16.03 -19.89
N SER A 169 5.97 -15.92 -18.58
CA SER A 169 5.48 -14.77 -17.82
C SER A 169 6.15 -13.47 -18.26
N LEU A 170 7.45 -13.49 -18.53
CA LEU A 170 8.21 -12.32 -18.98
C LEU A 170 7.81 -11.86 -20.40
N ILE A 171 7.44 -12.80 -21.29
CA ILE A 171 6.99 -12.48 -22.65
C ILE A 171 5.61 -11.79 -22.63
N HIS A 172 4.75 -12.11 -21.65
CA HIS A 172 3.37 -11.62 -21.57
C HIS A 172 3.16 -10.40 -20.65
N ILE A 173 4.22 -9.85 -20.04
CA ILE A 173 4.18 -8.62 -19.23
C ILE A 173 4.37 -7.38 -20.12
#